data_c31b1192cedbab817095e77ef6ee7235
#
_entry.id   c31b1192cedbab817095e77ef6ee7235
#
_cell.length_a   1.000
_cell.length_b   1.000
_cell.length_c   1.000
_cell.angle_alpha   90.00
_cell.angle_beta   90.00
_cell.angle_gamma   90.00
#
_symmetry.space_group_name_H-M   'P 1'
#
loop_
_entity.id
_entity.type
_entity.pdbx_description
1 polymer ?
#
loop_
_entity_poly.entity_id
_entity_poly.type
_entity_poly.pdbx_seq_one_letter_code
_entity_poly.pdbx_strand_id
1 'polypeptide(L)'
;LPENTHLILKSVSGVDRETHGLNIEMTSDSFTVSGTPRLDKFREEGRTLQTEFTLVARFDFEGGSEYGKQENLEQEFKLTVNPDPHKLWKDLPVDWEKIGEPQYRHADEASDFLAVETSFDGTPAKHIVVASKRGRSHAHEGKPRDDAYRMHYCAENGWYVMAVSDGAGSAAYSREGSRLACETAVECCLKKLADAETLKNIEAQISAYHQSESENISKVGEVLYHLLCSAAFNASKAIQAEA
;
A
#
# COMPACT_ATOMS: atom_id res chain seq x y z
N LEU A 1 27.23 -38.30 -2.44
CA LEU A 1 27.16 -39.40 -3.44
C LEU A 1 28.61 -39.76 -3.80
N PRO A 2 28.93 -41.07 -4.01
CA PRO A 2 30.25 -41.50 -4.51
C PRO A 2 30.55 -40.83 -5.85
N GLU A 3 31.84 -40.59 -6.13
CA GLU A 3 32.27 -40.09 -7.42
C GLU A 3 31.75 -41.01 -8.54
N ASN A 4 31.15 -40.43 -9.58
CA ASN A 4 30.48 -41.09 -10.72
C ASN A 4 29.10 -41.74 -10.47
N THR A 5 28.36 -41.36 -9.46
CA THR A 5 26.97 -41.76 -9.29
C THR A 5 26.06 -40.72 -9.91
N HIS A 6 25.22 -41.10 -10.86
CA HIS A 6 24.21 -40.26 -11.47
C HIS A 6 22.81 -40.67 -11.00
N LEU A 7 22.00 -39.68 -10.64
CA LEU A 7 20.58 -39.86 -10.35
C LEU A 7 19.77 -39.69 -11.64
N ILE A 8 18.96 -40.67 -11.96
CA ILE A 8 18.06 -40.60 -13.10
C ILE A 8 16.62 -40.51 -12.58
N LEU A 9 15.91 -39.45 -12.95
CA LEU A 9 14.50 -39.28 -12.62
C LEU A 9 13.67 -40.31 -13.41
N LYS A 10 12.95 -41.18 -12.72
CA LYS A 10 12.10 -42.22 -13.33
C LYS A 10 10.64 -41.86 -13.41
N SER A 11 10.10 -41.26 -12.37
CA SER A 11 8.71 -40.86 -12.37
C SER A 11 8.48 -39.69 -11.39
N VAL A 12 7.48 -38.90 -11.67
CA VAL A 12 6.91 -37.92 -10.73
C VAL A 12 5.42 -38.16 -10.68
N SER A 13 4.87 -38.22 -9.48
CA SER A 13 3.44 -38.42 -9.24
C SER A 13 2.92 -37.43 -8.19
N GLY A 14 1.60 -37.43 -7.96
CA GLY A 14 0.97 -36.59 -6.93
C GLY A 14 -0.02 -35.58 -7.50
N VAL A 15 0.14 -35.16 -8.74
CA VAL A 15 -0.83 -34.28 -9.43
C VAL A 15 -1.03 -34.75 -10.88
N ASP A 16 -2.19 -34.42 -11.45
CA ASP A 16 -2.56 -34.72 -12.83
C ASP A 16 -3.43 -33.61 -13.44
N ARG A 17 -3.55 -33.60 -14.75
CA ARG A 17 -4.29 -32.57 -15.48
C ARG A 17 -5.81 -32.67 -15.31
N GLU A 18 -6.35 -33.86 -15.15
CA GLU A 18 -7.80 -34.06 -15.08
C GLU A 18 -8.37 -33.64 -13.72
N THR A 19 -7.69 -34.08 -12.64
CA THR A 19 -8.16 -33.84 -11.26
C THR A 19 -7.66 -32.51 -10.74
N HIS A 20 -6.39 -32.19 -10.97
CA HIS A 20 -5.71 -31.06 -10.33
C HIS A 20 -5.52 -29.84 -11.26
N GLY A 21 -5.70 -30.03 -12.58
CA GLY A 21 -5.42 -29.01 -13.59
C GLY A 21 -3.94 -28.77 -13.84
N LEU A 22 -3.09 -29.66 -13.32
CA LEU A 22 -1.63 -29.55 -13.37
C LEU A 22 -1.04 -30.66 -14.26
N ASN A 23 -0.09 -30.30 -15.10
CA ASN A 23 0.64 -31.20 -15.97
C ASN A 23 2.08 -31.32 -15.48
N ILE A 24 2.64 -32.55 -15.53
CA ILE A 24 4.03 -32.82 -15.21
C ILE A 24 4.74 -33.21 -16.50
N GLU A 25 5.78 -32.47 -16.86
CA GLU A 25 6.69 -32.77 -17.94
C GLU A 25 8.04 -33.15 -17.34
N MET A 26 8.62 -34.25 -17.82
CA MET A 26 9.83 -34.82 -17.25
C MET A 26 10.94 -34.93 -18.32
N THR A 27 12.16 -34.72 -17.87
CA THR A 27 13.41 -35.09 -18.57
C THR A 27 14.16 -36.14 -17.73
N SER A 28 15.34 -36.54 -18.14
CA SER A 28 16.17 -37.49 -17.38
C SER A 28 16.67 -36.98 -16.03
N ASP A 29 16.69 -35.66 -15.83
CA ASP A 29 17.32 -34.99 -14.70
C ASP A 29 16.45 -33.94 -14.03
N SER A 30 15.29 -33.60 -14.62
CA SER A 30 14.42 -32.54 -14.15
C SER A 30 12.94 -32.84 -14.43
N PHE A 31 12.07 -32.12 -13.73
CA PHE A 31 10.65 -32.06 -14.06
C PHE A 31 10.09 -30.64 -13.92
N THR A 32 9.08 -30.36 -14.70
CA THR A 32 8.35 -29.09 -14.68
C THR A 32 6.87 -29.34 -14.40
N VAL A 33 6.30 -28.58 -13.47
CA VAL A 33 4.86 -28.58 -13.21
C VAL A 33 4.27 -27.32 -13.84
N SER A 34 3.29 -27.52 -14.73
CA SER A 34 2.61 -26.44 -15.45
C SER A 34 1.10 -26.59 -15.41
N GLY A 35 0.36 -25.52 -15.65
CA GLY A 35 -1.10 -25.55 -15.73
C GLY A 35 -1.79 -24.57 -14.80
N THR A 36 -3.11 -24.69 -14.71
CA THR A 36 -3.96 -23.88 -13.81
C THR A 36 -4.57 -24.79 -12.77
N PRO A 37 -4.21 -24.65 -11.48
CA PRO A 37 -4.76 -25.49 -10.42
C PRO A 37 -6.27 -25.42 -10.34
N ARG A 38 -6.94 -26.55 -10.25
CA ARG A 38 -8.39 -26.66 -10.01
C ARG A 38 -8.63 -26.69 -8.50
N LEU A 39 -8.99 -25.51 -7.94
CA LEU A 39 -9.20 -25.33 -6.50
C LEU A 39 -10.68 -25.35 -6.08
N ASP A 40 -11.57 -25.73 -6.98
CA ASP A 40 -13.02 -25.80 -6.75
C ASP A 40 -13.42 -26.83 -5.68
N LYS A 41 -12.61 -27.85 -5.47
CA LYS A 41 -12.80 -28.84 -4.40
C LYS A 41 -12.36 -28.33 -3.01
N PHE A 42 -11.63 -27.21 -2.95
CA PHE A 42 -11.08 -26.64 -1.73
C PHE A 42 -11.77 -25.32 -1.39
N ARG A 43 -13.09 -25.28 -1.51
CA ARG A 43 -13.93 -24.14 -1.15
C ARG A 43 -14.69 -24.45 0.12
N GLU A 44 -14.53 -23.58 1.11
CA GLU A 44 -15.35 -23.56 2.30
C GLU A 44 -16.05 -22.20 2.39
N GLU A 45 -17.36 -22.17 2.54
CA GLU A 45 -18.17 -20.93 2.60
C GLU A 45 -17.90 -19.93 1.45
N GLY A 46 -17.61 -20.42 0.24
CA GLY A 46 -17.31 -19.57 -0.91
C GLY A 46 -15.87 -19.03 -0.94
N ARG A 47 -15.01 -19.43 -0.03
CA ARG A 47 -13.57 -19.09 -0.01
C ARG A 47 -12.76 -20.25 -0.60
N THR A 48 -11.76 -19.93 -1.41
CA THR A 48 -10.75 -20.89 -1.83
C THR A 48 -9.65 -20.94 -0.77
N LEU A 49 -9.44 -22.10 -0.17
CA LEU A 49 -8.38 -22.29 0.82
C LEU A 49 -7.02 -22.45 0.16
N GLN A 50 -5.96 -22.16 0.89
CA GLN A 50 -4.62 -22.56 0.52
C GLN A 50 -4.58 -24.08 0.38
N THR A 51 -4.02 -24.57 -0.73
CA THR A 51 -3.98 -26.00 -1.04
C THR A 51 -2.53 -26.44 -1.19
N GLU A 52 -2.19 -27.53 -0.52
CA GLU A 52 -0.88 -28.15 -0.63
C GLU A 52 -1.01 -29.46 -1.41
N PHE A 53 -0.21 -29.61 -2.44
CA PHE A 53 -0.07 -30.84 -3.20
C PHE A 53 1.28 -31.45 -2.89
N THR A 54 1.33 -32.75 -2.62
CA THR A 54 2.58 -33.48 -2.47
C THR A 54 2.93 -34.15 -3.80
N LEU A 55 4.11 -33.83 -4.30
CA LEU A 55 4.70 -34.46 -5.48
C LEU A 55 5.75 -35.45 -5.00
N VAL A 56 5.72 -36.68 -5.52
CA VAL A 56 6.70 -37.71 -5.21
C VAL A 56 7.53 -37.99 -6.45
N ALA A 57 8.80 -37.67 -6.41
CA ALA A 57 9.76 -37.99 -7.46
C ALA A 57 10.55 -39.25 -7.09
N ARG A 58 10.64 -40.18 -8.03
CA ARG A 58 11.40 -41.42 -7.89
C ARG A 58 12.62 -41.40 -8.78
N PHE A 59 13.76 -41.79 -8.19
CA PHE A 59 15.04 -41.80 -8.84
C PHE A 59 15.66 -43.19 -8.78
N ASP A 60 16.40 -43.56 -9.84
CA ASP A 60 17.33 -44.67 -9.85
C ASP A 60 18.77 -44.17 -9.85
N PHE A 61 19.65 -45.00 -9.38
CA PHE A 61 21.11 -44.78 -9.47
C PHE A 61 21.68 -45.45 -10.71
N GLU A 62 22.43 -44.70 -11.50
CA GLU A 62 23.25 -45.23 -12.57
C GLU A 62 24.72 -45.01 -12.23
N GLY A 63 25.49 -46.12 -12.11
CA GLY A 63 26.95 -46.10 -11.83
C GLY A 63 27.31 -46.49 -10.40
N GLY A 64 28.29 -47.34 -10.27
CA GLY A 64 28.89 -47.78 -8.99
C GLY A 64 28.57 -49.23 -8.60
N SER A 65 29.47 -50.12 -8.93
CA SER A 65 29.32 -51.58 -8.75
C SER A 65 29.55 -52.09 -7.31
N GLU A 66 29.76 -51.25 -6.31
CA GLU A 66 30.16 -51.71 -4.96
C GLU A 66 29.13 -51.48 -3.85
N TYR A 67 28.11 -50.67 -4.07
CA TYR A 67 27.03 -50.52 -3.11
C TYR A 67 25.77 -51.05 -3.76
N GLY A 68 25.22 -52.11 -3.18
CA GLY A 68 24.06 -52.83 -3.70
C GLY A 68 23.01 -51.88 -4.23
N LYS A 69 22.35 -52.22 -5.35
CA LYS A 69 21.31 -51.47 -5.99
C LYS A 69 20.32 -50.97 -4.96
N GLN A 70 20.46 -49.73 -4.56
CA GLN A 70 19.39 -49.03 -3.82
C GLN A 70 18.41 -48.55 -4.90
N GLU A 71 17.52 -49.47 -5.25
CA GLU A 71 16.41 -49.17 -6.17
C GLU A 71 15.40 -48.31 -5.42
N ASN A 72 14.94 -47.26 -6.07
CA ASN A 72 13.86 -46.38 -5.66
C ASN A 72 14.20 -45.41 -4.51
N LEU A 73 15.01 -44.41 -4.77
CA LEU A 73 15.03 -43.21 -3.93
C LEU A 73 13.80 -42.39 -4.23
N GLU A 74 13.02 -42.10 -3.19
CA GLU A 74 11.85 -41.19 -3.30
C GLU A 74 12.18 -39.88 -2.63
N GLN A 75 11.78 -38.76 -3.28
CA GLN A 75 11.85 -37.45 -2.74
C GLN A 75 10.49 -36.77 -2.84
N GLU A 76 10.00 -36.30 -1.71
CA GLU A 76 8.77 -35.51 -1.65
C GLU A 76 9.03 -34.02 -1.86
N PHE A 77 8.20 -33.40 -2.67
CA PHE A 77 8.15 -31.95 -2.87
C PHE A 77 6.75 -31.44 -2.53
N LYS A 78 6.68 -30.31 -1.87
CA LYS A 78 5.41 -29.66 -1.57
C LYS A 78 5.18 -28.49 -2.51
N LEU A 79 4.09 -28.53 -3.25
CA LEU A 79 3.61 -27.43 -4.07
C LEU A 79 2.44 -26.76 -3.36
N THR A 80 2.66 -25.54 -2.88
CA THR A 80 1.61 -24.76 -2.23
C THR A 80 0.98 -23.80 -3.22
N VAL A 81 -0.33 -23.89 -3.38
CA VAL A 81 -1.11 -22.97 -4.21
C VAL A 81 -1.91 -22.05 -3.29
N ASN A 82 -1.58 -20.79 -3.32
CA ASN A 82 -2.32 -19.77 -2.60
C ASN A 82 -3.55 -19.35 -3.39
N PRO A 83 -4.69 -19.09 -2.73
CA PRO A 83 -5.85 -18.53 -3.40
C PRO A 83 -5.54 -17.12 -3.94
N ASP A 84 -6.22 -16.75 -5.03
CA ASP A 84 -6.10 -15.41 -5.60
C ASP A 84 -6.51 -14.35 -4.55
N PRO A 85 -5.61 -13.48 -4.11
CA PRO A 85 -5.92 -12.48 -3.11
C PRO A 85 -7.10 -11.58 -3.51
N HIS A 86 -7.26 -11.33 -4.81
CA HIS A 86 -8.37 -10.50 -5.31
C HIS A 86 -9.74 -11.14 -5.09
N LYS A 87 -9.81 -12.47 -4.98
CA LYS A 87 -11.05 -13.22 -4.75
C LYS A 87 -11.33 -13.51 -3.27
N LEU A 88 -10.33 -13.33 -2.42
CA LEU A 88 -10.47 -13.55 -0.97
C LEU A 88 -11.08 -12.36 -0.24
N TRP A 89 -10.92 -11.18 -0.78
CA TRP A 89 -11.27 -9.94 -0.10
C TRP A 89 -12.72 -9.58 -0.38
N LYS A 90 -13.49 -9.45 0.69
CA LYS A 90 -14.86 -8.97 0.65
C LYS A 90 -14.86 -7.45 0.77
N ASP A 91 -15.82 -6.80 0.17
CA ASP A 91 -16.11 -5.39 0.39
C ASP A 91 -17.30 -5.30 1.35
N LEU A 92 -17.01 -5.31 2.65
CA LEU A 92 -18.01 -5.23 3.69
C LEU A 92 -18.34 -3.76 3.98
N PRO A 93 -19.61 -3.42 4.22
CA PRO A 93 -19.96 -2.08 4.69
C PRO A 93 -19.28 -1.82 6.05
N VAL A 94 -19.03 -0.54 6.35
CA VAL A 94 -18.48 -0.18 7.65
C VAL A 94 -19.53 -0.40 8.73
N ASP A 95 -19.16 -1.18 9.72
CA ASP A 95 -19.98 -1.43 10.91
C ASP A 95 -19.73 -0.35 11.96
N TRP A 96 -20.42 0.77 11.81
CA TRP A 96 -20.31 1.91 12.70
C TRP A 96 -20.81 1.63 14.13
N GLU A 97 -21.69 0.65 14.31
CA GLU A 97 -22.13 0.24 15.65
C GLU A 97 -21.02 -0.46 16.41
N LYS A 98 -20.27 -1.31 15.71
CA LYS A 98 -19.15 -2.03 16.27
C LYS A 98 -17.93 -1.15 16.52
N ILE A 99 -17.70 -0.17 15.65
CA ILE A 99 -16.55 0.74 15.75
C ILE A 99 -16.77 1.80 16.83
N GLY A 100 -18.02 2.09 17.20
CA GLY A 100 -18.36 3.07 18.25
C GLY A 100 -18.33 4.52 17.77
N GLU A 101 -17.88 5.42 18.57
CA GLU A 101 -17.75 6.87 18.47
C GLU A 101 -18.26 7.57 17.19
N PRO A 102 -19.53 8.04 17.17
CA PRO A 102 -20.14 8.63 15.99
C PRO A 102 -19.46 9.89 15.45
N GLN A 103 -18.79 10.65 16.33
CA GLN A 103 -18.11 11.88 15.96
C GLN A 103 -16.90 11.63 15.05
N TYR A 104 -16.33 10.43 15.05
CA TYR A 104 -15.16 10.07 14.26
C TYR A 104 -15.50 9.36 12.95
N ARG A 105 -16.73 9.53 12.46
CA ARG A 105 -17.18 8.90 11.23
C ARG A 105 -16.64 9.63 10.01
N HIS A 106 -15.72 8.99 9.29
CA HIS A 106 -15.37 9.37 7.93
C HIS A 106 -16.26 8.64 6.93
N ALA A 107 -16.49 9.24 5.76
CA ALA A 107 -16.98 8.50 4.61
C ALA A 107 -15.97 7.42 4.18
N ASP A 108 -16.45 6.32 3.61
CA ASP A 108 -15.59 5.26 3.07
C ASP A 108 -14.70 5.77 1.93
N GLU A 109 -15.24 6.70 1.18
CA GLU A 109 -14.58 7.40 0.09
C GLU A 109 -14.77 8.91 0.27
N ALA A 110 -13.76 9.67 -0.07
CA ALA A 110 -13.82 11.12 -0.14
C ALA A 110 -13.04 11.61 -1.34
N SER A 111 -13.63 12.52 -2.08
CA SER A 111 -12.95 13.22 -3.17
C SER A 111 -13.35 14.68 -3.15
N ASP A 112 -12.44 15.54 -3.58
CA ASP A 112 -12.70 16.97 -3.64
C ASP A 112 -11.94 17.57 -4.83
N PHE A 113 -12.43 18.71 -5.32
CA PHE A 113 -11.86 19.42 -6.43
C PHE A 113 -11.86 20.91 -6.13
N LEU A 114 -10.68 21.50 -6.10
CA LEU A 114 -10.49 22.93 -5.95
C LEU A 114 -10.01 23.51 -7.28
N ALA A 115 -10.83 24.33 -7.90
CA ALA A 115 -10.48 25.08 -9.09
C ALA A 115 -10.38 26.58 -8.75
N VAL A 116 -9.36 27.24 -9.30
CA VAL A 116 -9.21 28.67 -9.24
C VAL A 116 -9.17 29.19 -10.68
N GLU A 117 -10.17 29.97 -11.06
CA GLU A 117 -10.40 30.30 -12.46
C GLU A 117 -9.60 31.51 -12.97
N THR A 118 -9.02 32.32 -12.09
CA THR A 118 -8.31 33.53 -12.52
C THR A 118 -6.98 33.72 -11.79
N SER A 119 -5.95 33.90 -12.57
CA SER A 119 -4.69 34.49 -12.12
C SER A 119 -4.64 35.98 -12.49
N PHE A 120 -3.91 36.75 -11.71
CA PHE A 120 -3.71 38.20 -11.91
C PHE A 120 -3.02 38.55 -13.27
N ASP A 121 -2.33 37.63 -13.87
CA ASP A 121 -1.51 37.79 -15.07
C ASP A 121 -2.00 37.02 -16.32
N GLY A 122 -3.18 36.40 -16.21
CA GLY A 122 -3.74 35.58 -17.28
C GLY A 122 -3.14 34.17 -17.37
N THR A 123 -2.29 33.76 -16.42
CA THR A 123 -1.84 32.36 -16.32
C THR A 123 -2.97 31.46 -15.85
N PRO A 124 -3.01 30.19 -16.31
CA PRO A 124 -4.05 29.26 -15.86
C PRO A 124 -4.01 29.08 -14.37
N ALA A 125 -5.15 29.21 -13.74
CA ALA A 125 -5.32 28.86 -12.33
C ALA A 125 -4.96 27.39 -12.09
N LYS A 126 -4.49 27.08 -10.89
CA LYS A 126 -4.19 25.69 -10.52
C LYS A 126 -5.46 24.94 -10.21
N HIS A 127 -5.54 23.72 -10.72
CA HIS A 127 -6.58 22.76 -10.37
C HIS A 127 -5.96 21.72 -9.44
N ILE A 128 -6.56 21.53 -8.27
CA ILE A 128 -6.15 20.53 -7.30
C ILE A 128 -7.26 19.50 -7.19
N VAL A 129 -6.89 18.23 -7.38
CA VAL A 129 -7.79 17.10 -7.24
C VAL A 129 -7.22 16.17 -6.18
N VAL A 130 -8.03 15.81 -5.22
CA VAL A 130 -7.68 14.86 -4.15
C VAL A 130 -8.74 13.77 -4.12
N ALA A 131 -8.30 12.53 -3.93
CA ALA A 131 -9.17 11.41 -3.71
C ALA A 131 -8.57 10.50 -2.61
N SER A 132 -9.40 10.09 -1.67
CA SER A 132 -9.07 9.12 -0.63
C SER A 132 -10.14 8.05 -0.61
N LYS A 133 -9.72 6.80 -0.64
CA LYS A 133 -10.62 5.65 -0.65
C LYS A 133 -10.13 4.61 0.33
N ARG A 134 -11.07 3.95 0.98
CA ARG A 134 -10.81 2.81 1.85
C ARG A 134 -10.02 1.72 1.14
N GLY A 135 -8.92 1.28 1.76
CA GLY A 135 -8.10 0.19 1.27
C GLY A 135 -8.81 -1.18 1.34
N ARG A 136 -8.33 -2.16 0.58
CA ARG A 136 -8.94 -3.49 0.50
C ARG A 136 -8.97 -4.22 1.84
N SER A 137 -7.94 -4.11 2.67
CA SER A 137 -7.91 -4.78 3.97
C SER A 137 -8.99 -4.21 4.89
N HIS A 138 -9.13 -2.89 4.95
CA HIS A 138 -10.21 -2.25 5.69
C HIS A 138 -11.59 -2.63 5.17
N ALA A 139 -11.74 -2.69 3.85
CA ALA A 139 -12.98 -3.14 3.21
C ALA A 139 -13.32 -4.59 3.58
N HIS A 140 -12.32 -5.47 3.63
CA HIS A 140 -12.49 -6.87 4.03
C HIS A 140 -12.89 -7.04 5.49
N GLU A 141 -12.41 -6.16 6.36
CA GLU A 141 -12.67 -6.16 7.79
C GLU A 141 -13.89 -5.32 8.19
N GLY A 142 -14.53 -4.62 7.26
CA GLY A 142 -15.62 -3.69 7.55
C GLY A 142 -15.16 -2.44 8.31
N LYS A 143 -13.88 -2.06 8.16
CA LYS A 143 -13.31 -0.85 8.76
C LYS A 143 -13.42 0.35 7.82
N PRO A 144 -13.48 1.59 8.33
CA PRO A 144 -13.42 2.80 7.52
C PRO A 144 -12.00 3.06 7.00
N ARG A 145 -11.85 4.06 6.14
CA ARG A 145 -10.52 4.59 5.80
C ARG A 145 -9.94 5.35 6.98
N ASP A 146 -8.63 5.35 7.11
CA ASP A 146 -7.91 6.02 8.19
C ASP A 146 -7.22 7.31 7.74
N ASP A 147 -6.98 7.47 6.43
CA ASP A 147 -6.30 8.63 5.86
C ASP A 147 -7.21 9.83 5.74
N ALA A 148 -6.65 11.01 5.90
CA ALA A 148 -7.34 12.27 5.71
C ALA A 148 -6.57 13.23 4.81
N TYR A 149 -7.27 14.22 4.28
CA TYR A 149 -6.70 15.35 3.57
C TYR A 149 -7.46 16.64 3.89
N ARG A 150 -6.78 17.75 3.68
CA ARG A 150 -7.37 19.08 3.69
C ARG A 150 -6.69 19.94 2.65
N MET A 151 -7.45 20.77 1.93
CA MET A 151 -6.91 21.74 1.00
C MET A 151 -7.65 23.06 1.10
N HIS A 152 -6.94 24.16 0.85
CA HIS A 152 -7.49 25.49 0.88
C HIS A 152 -6.75 26.39 -0.11
N TYR A 153 -7.46 27.33 -0.70
CA TYR A 153 -6.92 28.42 -1.50
C TYR A 153 -7.16 29.75 -0.80
N CYS A 154 -6.06 30.48 -0.58
CA CYS A 154 -6.13 31.84 0.02
C CYS A 154 -6.32 32.86 -1.11
N ALA A 155 -7.53 33.34 -1.29
CA ALA A 155 -7.86 34.31 -2.36
C ALA A 155 -7.10 35.64 -2.19
N GLU A 156 -6.78 36.03 -0.97
CA GLU A 156 -6.13 37.28 -0.64
C GLU A 156 -4.67 37.36 -1.09
N ASN A 157 -3.99 36.22 -1.18
CA ASN A 157 -2.57 36.16 -1.49
C ASN A 157 -2.18 35.10 -2.53
N GLY A 158 -3.15 34.35 -3.05
CA GLY A 158 -2.92 33.35 -4.11
C GLY A 158 -2.25 32.05 -3.68
N TRP A 159 -2.08 31.81 -2.36
CA TRP A 159 -1.45 30.60 -1.87
C TRP A 159 -2.43 29.41 -1.83
N TYR A 160 -1.90 28.23 -2.16
CA TYR A 160 -2.57 26.97 -1.98
C TYR A 160 -1.92 26.24 -0.79
N VAL A 161 -2.73 25.78 0.14
CA VAL A 161 -2.27 25.00 1.29
C VAL A 161 -2.94 23.64 1.23
N MET A 162 -2.13 22.59 1.27
CA MET A 162 -2.61 21.21 1.20
C MET A 162 -1.92 20.39 2.29
N ALA A 163 -2.68 19.51 2.94
CA ALA A 163 -2.18 18.53 3.87
C ALA A 163 -2.77 17.16 3.56
N VAL A 164 -1.96 16.13 3.71
CA VAL A 164 -2.34 14.72 3.65
C VAL A 164 -1.76 14.05 4.89
N SER A 165 -2.55 13.23 5.55
CA SER A 165 -2.12 12.47 6.72
C SER A 165 -2.53 11.02 6.57
N ASP A 166 -1.57 10.12 6.73
CA ASP A 166 -1.77 8.69 6.83
C ASP A 166 -2.13 8.34 8.27
N GLY A 167 -3.26 7.67 8.47
CA GLY A 167 -3.73 7.23 9.76
C GLY A 167 -3.05 5.94 10.17
N ALA A 168 -2.53 5.89 11.40
CA ALA A 168 -1.89 4.69 11.94
C ALA A 168 -2.91 3.55 12.11
N GLY A 169 -2.95 2.59 11.19
CA GLY A 169 -3.95 1.52 11.13
C GLY A 169 -4.04 0.61 12.37
N SER A 170 -3.06 0.68 13.28
CA SER A 170 -3.09 0.00 14.59
C SER A 170 -3.75 0.82 15.71
N ALA A 171 -4.00 2.11 15.50
CA ALA A 171 -4.59 2.99 16.50
C ALA A 171 -6.11 3.01 16.39
N ALA A 172 -6.81 2.96 17.52
CA ALA A 172 -8.27 2.93 17.57
C ALA A 172 -8.92 4.17 16.95
N TYR A 173 -8.28 5.32 17.06
CA TYR A 173 -8.77 6.62 16.59
C TYR A 173 -7.90 7.19 15.46
N SER A 174 -7.25 6.34 14.66
CA SER A 174 -6.33 6.75 13.59
C SER A 174 -6.96 7.72 12.59
N ARG A 175 -8.20 7.49 12.22
CA ARG A 175 -8.98 8.35 11.31
C ARG A 175 -9.22 9.75 11.88
N GLU A 176 -9.43 9.87 13.20
CA GLU A 176 -9.59 11.17 13.86
C GLU A 176 -8.26 11.89 13.98
N GLY A 177 -7.21 11.15 14.32
CA GLY A 177 -5.86 11.68 14.36
C GLY A 177 -5.42 12.26 13.01
N SER A 178 -5.67 11.56 11.92
CA SER A 178 -5.34 12.03 10.57
C SER A 178 -6.19 13.26 10.17
N ARG A 179 -7.47 13.29 10.52
CA ARG A 179 -8.35 14.45 10.30
C ARG A 179 -7.85 15.69 11.04
N LEU A 180 -7.61 15.57 12.35
CA LEU A 180 -7.09 16.65 13.18
C LEU A 180 -5.73 17.14 12.68
N ALA A 181 -4.86 16.23 12.25
CA ALA A 181 -3.56 16.58 11.70
C ALA A 181 -3.71 17.49 10.47
N CYS A 182 -4.55 17.09 9.52
CA CYS A 182 -4.75 17.86 8.29
C CYS A 182 -5.41 19.22 8.57
N GLU A 183 -6.47 19.26 9.37
CA GLU A 183 -7.18 20.50 9.72
C GLU A 183 -6.28 21.47 10.44
N THR A 184 -5.61 21.03 11.51
CA THR A 184 -4.71 21.88 12.30
C THR A 184 -3.52 22.36 11.49
N ALA A 185 -2.92 21.52 10.66
CA ALA A 185 -1.79 21.91 9.82
C ALA A 185 -2.19 23.00 8.81
N VAL A 186 -3.32 22.81 8.12
CA VAL A 186 -3.82 23.80 7.17
C VAL A 186 -4.17 25.11 7.88
N GLU A 187 -4.89 25.07 8.98
CA GLU A 187 -5.25 26.26 9.76
C GLU A 187 -4.02 27.02 10.26
N CYS A 188 -2.99 26.30 10.73
CA CYS A 188 -1.73 26.91 11.15
C CYS A 188 -1.04 27.65 10.00
N CYS A 189 -0.98 27.02 8.81
CA CYS A 189 -0.41 27.65 7.62
C CYS A 189 -1.22 28.89 7.20
N LEU A 190 -2.56 28.80 7.16
CA LEU A 190 -3.42 29.91 6.80
C LEU A 190 -3.26 31.09 7.75
N LYS A 191 -3.20 30.83 9.06
CA LYS A 191 -2.96 31.87 10.08
C LYS A 191 -1.63 32.56 9.89
N LYS A 192 -0.59 31.83 9.52
CA LYS A 192 0.75 32.37 9.25
C LYS A 192 0.79 33.18 7.95
N LEU A 193 0.10 32.71 6.92
CA LEU A 193 -0.01 33.41 5.63
C LEU A 193 -0.91 34.65 5.67
N ALA A 194 -1.80 34.75 6.66
CA ALA A 194 -2.57 35.94 6.94
C ALA A 194 -1.79 37.03 7.70
N ASP A 195 -0.66 36.66 8.33
CA ASP A 195 0.23 37.62 8.97
C ASP A 195 1.07 38.36 7.94
N ALA A 196 0.84 39.67 7.82
CA ALA A 196 1.44 40.50 6.77
C ALA A 196 2.98 40.52 6.79
N GLU A 197 3.60 40.44 7.96
CA GLU A 197 5.05 40.42 8.09
C GLU A 197 5.63 39.08 7.64
N THR A 198 5.03 37.98 8.05
CA THR A 198 5.39 36.64 7.64
C THR A 198 5.23 36.47 6.11
N LEU A 199 4.09 36.88 5.56
CA LEU A 199 3.82 36.79 4.12
C LEU A 199 4.85 37.60 3.34
N LYS A 200 5.09 38.86 3.72
CA LYS A 200 6.08 39.74 3.08
C LYS A 200 7.49 39.14 3.09
N ASN A 201 7.89 38.50 4.18
CA ASN A 201 9.19 37.84 4.30
C ASN A 201 9.26 36.65 3.32
N ILE A 202 8.24 35.78 3.26
CA ILE A 202 8.17 34.64 2.35
C ILE A 202 8.27 35.12 0.90
N GLU A 203 7.47 36.10 0.50
CA GLU A 203 7.43 36.65 -0.86
C GLU A 203 8.76 37.30 -1.25
N ALA A 204 9.43 38.00 -0.32
CA ALA A 204 10.74 38.58 -0.55
C ALA A 204 11.80 37.49 -0.84
N GLN A 205 11.80 36.39 -0.09
CA GLN A 205 12.74 35.29 -0.33
C GLN A 205 12.46 34.56 -1.67
N ILE A 206 11.20 34.37 -2.01
CA ILE A 206 10.81 33.80 -3.30
C ILE A 206 11.22 34.71 -4.46
N SER A 207 10.98 36.01 -4.33
CA SER A 207 11.39 37.00 -5.36
C SER A 207 12.90 37.05 -5.54
N ALA A 208 13.65 37.00 -4.43
CA ALA A 208 15.11 36.95 -4.49
C ALA A 208 15.62 35.65 -5.13
N TYR A 209 14.96 34.53 -4.91
CA TYR A 209 15.27 33.26 -5.57
C TYR A 209 15.06 33.34 -7.09
N HIS A 210 13.97 33.93 -7.54
CA HIS A 210 13.70 34.10 -8.99
C HIS A 210 14.68 35.03 -9.68
N GLN A 211 15.32 35.93 -8.94
CA GLN A 211 16.33 36.86 -9.49
C GLN A 211 17.74 36.24 -9.51
N SER A 212 18.04 35.29 -8.66
CA SER A 212 19.37 34.67 -8.48
C SER A 212 19.24 33.22 -8.03
N GLU A 213 18.89 32.34 -9.00
CA GLU A 213 18.46 30.96 -8.75
C GLU A 213 19.37 30.10 -7.85
N SER A 214 20.68 30.34 -7.85
CA SER A 214 21.61 29.42 -7.15
C SER A 214 21.89 29.78 -5.68
N GLU A 215 21.76 31.05 -5.31
CA GLU A 215 22.21 31.52 -3.98
C GLU A 215 21.10 31.57 -2.94
N ASN A 216 19.84 31.63 -3.35
CA ASN A 216 18.71 31.91 -2.45
C ASN A 216 17.77 30.72 -2.18
N ILE A 217 18.00 29.57 -2.81
CA ILE A 217 17.14 28.38 -2.61
C ILE A 217 17.13 27.91 -1.16
N SER A 218 18.26 28.00 -0.47
CA SER A 218 18.36 27.62 0.93
C SER A 218 17.52 28.51 1.84
N LYS A 219 17.45 29.82 1.54
CA LYS A 219 16.65 30.78 2.33
C LYS A 219 15.16 30.60 2.13
N VAL A 220 14.71 30.33 0.88
CA VAL A 220 13.33 29.96 0.61
C VAL A 220 12.98 28.66 1.34
N GLY A 221 13.87 27.66 1.25
CA GLY A 221 13.72 26.39 1.96
C GLY A 221 13.62 26.57 3.47
N GLU A 222 14.43 27.42 4.06
CA GLU A 222 14.42 27.70 5.51
C GLU A 222 13.10 28.32 5.96
N VAL A 223 12.61 29.34 5.26
CA VAL A 223 11.34 30.00 5.62
C VAL A 223 10.16 29.05 5.47
N LEU A 224 10.08 28.30 4.39
CA LEU A 224 9.03 27.29 4.19
C LEU A 224 9.15 26.14 5.20
N TYR A 225 10.36 25.71 5.52
CA TYR A 225 10.61 24.68 6.51
C TYR A 225 10.08 25.09 7.89
N HIS A 226 10.35 26.32 8.33
CA HIS A 226 9.83 26.82 9.60
C HIS A 226 8.31 26.89 9.64
N LEU A 227 7.68 27.29 8.53
CA LEU A 227 6.23 27.29 8.40
C LEU A 227 5.66 25.87 8.55
N LEU A 228 6.20 24.92 7.79
CA LEU A 228 5.74 23.53 7.78
C LEU A 228 6.03 22.81 9.09
N CYS A 229 7.20 23.02 9.70
CA CYS A 229 7.51 22.46 11.02
C CYS A 229 6.57 22.98 12.11
N SER A 230 6.22 24.26 12.07
CA SER A 230 5.23 24.83 12.98
C SER A 230 3.86 24.19 12.80
N ALA A 231 3.44 23.96 11.57
CA ALA A 231 2.18 23.31 11.25
C ALA A 231 2.16 21.85 11.75
N ALA A 232 3.21 21.08 11.48
CA ALA A 232 3.36 19.70 11.94
C ALA A 232 3.39 19.59 13.47
N PHE A 233 4.09 20.50 14.15
CA PHE A 233 4.15 20.53 15.60
C PHE A 233 2.78 20.84 16.23
N ASN A 234 2.03 21.82 15.68
CA ASN A 234 0.70 22.12 16.17
C ASN A 234 -0.28 20.97 15.91
N ALA A 235 -0.19 20.30 14.75
CA ALA A 235 -0.96 19.12 14.45
C ALA A 235 -0.70 17.99 15.47
N SER A 236 0.57 17.71 15.78
CA SER A 236 0.94 16.72 16.80
C SER A 236 0.38 17.08 18.19
N LYS A 237 0.43 18.35 18.57
CA LYS A 237 -0.16 18.81 19.84
C LYS A 237 -1.67 18.69 19.88
N ALA A 238 -2.36 18.98 18.78
CA ALA A 238 -3.81 18.83 18.69
C ALA A 238 -4.24 17.37 18.89
N ILE A 239 -3.53 16.43 18.24
CA ILE A 239 -3.78 15.00 18.42
C ILE A 239 -3.54 14.56 19.86
N GLN A 240 -2.45 15.04 20.49
CA GLN A 240 -2.14 14.69 21.89
C GLN A 240 -3.16 15.27 22.89
N ALA A 241 -3.79 16.37 22.57
CA ALA A 241 -4.79 17.00 23.43
C ALA A 241 -6.16 16.32 23.35
N GLU A 242 -6.45 15.64 22.25
CA GLU A 242 -7.70 14.89 22.01
C GLU A 242 -7.59 13.43 22.51
N ALA A 243 -6.38 12.88 22.57
CA ALA A 243 -6.13 11.49 22.99
C ALA A 243 -6.20 11.33 24.52
#